data_fa6ec6c0bbfd873cc227b08a41adba22
#
_entry.id   fa6ec6c0bbfd873cc227b08a41adba22
#
_cell.length_a   1.000
_cell.length_b   1.000
_cell.length_c   1.000
_cell.angle_alpha   90.00
_cell.angle_beta   90.00
_cell.angle_gamma   90.00
#
_symmetry.space_group_name_H-M   'P 1'
#
loop_
_entity.id
_entity.type
_entity.pdbx_description
1 polymer ?
#
loop_
_entity_poly.entity_id
_entity_poly.type
_entity_poly.pdbx_seq_one_letter_code
_entity_poly.pdbx_strand_id
1 'polypeptide(L)'
;YICGEETALLESLEGKKGQPRLKPPFPALIGLYGCPTIINNVETIAVVPTILRRGGKWFSSLGREKNTGTKIYCISGNVNNPCNVEEEMGVPLKDLIEKHAGGVVGGWDNLKAVIPGGSSMPLLPREVCDTIKMDFDACVENKTGLGTAGIVVINKDQDIIKCMARIARFYKHESCGQCTPCREGSGWMWRMLERMAKGEATRDEVDM
;
A
#
# COMPACT_ATOMS: atom_id res chain seq x y z
N TYR A 1 3.11 13.81 -1.52
CA TYR A 1 3.08 12.34 -1.33
C TYR A 1 4.39 11.80 -0.75
N ILE A 2 5.55 12.18 -1.32
CA ILE A 2 6.85 11.68 -0.85
C ILE A 2 7.16 12.04 0.60
N CYS A 3 6.55 13.08 1.15
CA CYS A 3 6.70 13.48 2.56
C CYS A 3 6.02 12.50 3.54
N GLY A 4 5.38 11.43 3.07
CA GLY A 4 5.03 10.27 3.87
C GLY A 4 6.24 9.42 4.30
N GLU A 5 7.38 9.54 3.59
CA GLU A 5 8.66 8.99 4.06
C GLU A 5 9.21 9.91 5.16
N GLU A 6 9.65 9.32 6.28
CA GLU A 6 9.97 10.07 7.51
C GLU A 6 11.06 11.13 7.34
N THR A 7 12.09 10.88 6.55
CA THR A 7 13.17 11.86 6.35
C THR A 7 12.81 12.95 5.35
N ALA A 8 11.94 12.64 4.38
CA ALA A 8 11.36 13.65 3.48
C ALA A 8 10.41 14.57 4.24
N LEU A 9 9.67 14.07 5.23
CA LEU A 9 8.88 14.88 6.16
C LEU A 9 9.77 15.86 6.92
N LEU A 10 10.92 15.42 7.45
CA LEU A 10 11.87 16.28 8.15
C LEU A 10 12.42 17.37 7.24
N GLU A 11 12.82 17.05 6.01
CA GLU A 11 13.28 18.03 5.02
C GLU A 11 12.19 19.09 4.73
N SER A 12 10.93 18.66 4.57
CA SER A 12 9.79 19.56 4.36
C SER A 12 9.55 20.48 5.57
N LEU A 13 9.63 19.96 6.80
CA LEU A 13 9.48 20.76 8.02
C LEU A 13 10.61 21.79 8.18
N GLU A 14 11.80 21.48 7.69
CA GLU A 14 12.93 22.43 7.66
C GLU A 14 12.84 23.46 6.53
N GLY A 15 11.75 23.47 5.75
CA GLY A 15 11.53 24.39 4.65
C GLY A 15 12.29 24.04 3.37
N LYS A 16 12.83 22.82 3.28
CA LYS A 16 13.54 22.30 2.12
C LYS A 16 12.59 21.49 1.22
N LYS A 17 13.07 21.12 0.03
CA LYS A 17 12.37 20.18 -0.84
C LYS A 17 12.22 18.83 -0.13
N GLY A 18 11.01 18.25 -0.18
CA GLY A 18 10.71 16.94 0.41
C GLY A 18 11.40 15.81 -0.31
N GLN A 19 12.66 15.59 -0.02
CA GLN A 19 13.47 14.48 -0.54
C GLN A 19 14.03 13.68 0.65
N PRO A 20 13.99 12.33 0.60
CA PRO A 20 14.56 11.47 1.63
C PRO A 20 16.05 11.76 1.89
N ARG A 21 16.47 11.57 3.11
CA ARG A 21 17.90 11.60 3.53
C ARG A 21 18.51 10.22 3.38
N LEU A 22 19.82 10.17 3.19
CA LEU A 22 20.58 8.93 3.32
C LEU A 22 20.64 8.48 4.78
N LYS A 23 20.55 7.20 5.02
CA LYS A 23 20.71 6.54 6.32
C LYS A 23 21.88 5.55 6.24
N PRO A 24 22.83 5.53 7.18
CA PRO A 24 23.01 6.41 8.34
C PRO A 24 23.42 7.85 7.97
N PRO A 25 23.18 8.87 8.83
CA PRO A 25 22.64 8.76 10.19
C PRO A 25 21.12 8.60 10.24
N PHE A 26 20.64 7.87 11.24
CA PHE A 26 19.21 7.73 11.48
C PHE A 26 18.64 8.94 12.23
N PRO A 27 17.37 9.30 12.06
CA PRO A 27 16.75 10.46 12.71
C PRO A 27 16.84 10.45 14.25
N ALA A 28 16.90 9.26 14.86
CA ALA A 28 17.10 9.11 16.31
C ALA A 28 18.41 9.73 16.81
N LEU A 29 19.39 9.88 15.92
CA LEU A 29 20.67 10.54 16.22
C LEU A 29 20.69 11.97 15.66
N ILE A 30 20.33 12.15 14.40
CA ILE A 30 20.34 13.44 13.69
C ILE A 30 19.05 13.56 12.89
N GLY A 31 18.04 14.19 13.47
CA GLY A 31 16.72 14.38 12.88
C GLY A 31 16.42 15.85 12.55
N LEU A 32 15.27 16.34 13.00
CA LEU A 32 14.77 17.68 12.73
C LEU A 32 15.71 18.74 13.30
N TYR A 33 16.15 19.67 12.45
CA TYR A 33 17.13 20.71 12.77
C TYR A 33 18.41 20.17 13.40
N GLY A 34 18.82 18.95 13.04
CA GLY A 34 20.02 18.31 13.59
C GLY A 34 19.84 17.72 14.99
N CYS A 35 18.66 17.76 15.56
CA CYS A 35 18.36 17.21 16.89
C CYS A 35 17.90 15.75 16.81
N PRO A 36 18.16 14.92 17.84
CA PRO A 36 17.59 13.59 17.96
C PRO A 36 16.05 13.63 17.83
N THR A 37 15.49 12.85 16.92
CA THR A 37 14.06 12.92 16.59
C THR A 37 13.46 11.52 16.47
N ILE A 38 12.33 11.31 17.16
CA ILE A 38 11.51 10.11 17.03
C ILE A 38 10.35 10.41 16.08
N ILE A 39 10.14 9.52 15.12
CA ILE A 39 9.05 9.60 14.13
C ILE A 39 8.23 8.32 14.22
N ASN A 40 6.92 8.46 14.30
CA ASN A 40 5.98 7.34 14.33
C ASN A 40 4.88 7.53 13.29
N ASN A 41 4.39 6.41 12.74
CA ASN A 41 3.21 6.42 11.90
C ASN A 41 2.00 6.92 12.68
N VAL A 42 1.14 7.71 12.03
CA VAL A 42 -0.05 8.32 12.66
C VAL A 42 -1.01 7.25 13.20
N GLU A 43 -1.23 6.15 12.47
CA GLU A 43 -2.09 5.05 12.94
C GLU A 43 -1.55 4.42 14.24
N THR A 44 -0.24 4.23 14.32
CA THR A 44 0.43 3.74 15.54
C THR A 44 0.19 4.66 16.73
N ILE A 45 0.35 5.98 16.55
CA ILE A 45 0.14 6.95 17.63
C ILE A 45 -1.33 7.08 18.00
N ALA A 46 -2.24 7.03 17.02
CA ALA A 46 -3.67 7.19 17.25
C ALA A 46 -4.27 6.13 18.18
N VAL A 47 -3.76 4.91 18.18
CA VAL A 47 -4.24 3.83 19.04
C VAL A 47 -3.67 3.86 20.47
N VAL A 48 -2.53 4.53 20.69
CA VAL A 48 -1.83 4.58 22.00
C VAL A 48 -2.73 5.01 23.15
N PRO A 49 -3.54 6.10 23.06
CA PRO A 49 -4.39 6.52 24.18
C PRO A 49 -5.41 5.43 24.56
N THR A 50 -5.92 4.69 23.59
CA THR A 50 -6.87 3.59 23.84
C THR A 50 -6.19 2.40 24.51
N ILE A 51 -4.97 2.06 24.09
CA ILE A 51 -4.18 1.00 24.72
C ILE A 51 -3.87 1.36 26.17
N LEU A 52 -3.48 2.61 26.44
CA LEU A 52 -3.18 3.07 27.81
C LEU A 52 -4.41 3.00 28.71
N ARG A 53 -5.62 3.29 28.19
CA ARG A 53 -6.87 3.21 28.95
C ARG A 53 -7.35 1.78 29.18
N ARG A 54 -7.24 0.90 28.18
CA ARG A 54 -7.80 -0.46 28.22
C ARG A 54 -6.79 -1.54 28.59
N GLY A 55 -5.50 -1.20 28.48
CA GLY A 55 -4.39 -2.09 28.76
C GLY A 55 -3.88 -2.90 27.56
N GLY A 56 -2.61 -3.28 27.59
CA GLY A 56 -1.97 -4.04 26.52
C GLY A 56 -2.58 -5.43 26.29
N LYS A 57 -3.05 -6.10 27.36
CA LYS A 57 -3.72 -7.40 27.23
C LYS A 57 -5.00 -7.33 26.40
N TRP A 58 -5.77 -6.25 26.54
CA TRP A 58 -6.94 -6.02 25.70
C TRP A 58 -6.54 -5.88 24.23
N PHE A 59 -5.55 -5.07 23.92
CA PHE A 59 -5.13 -4.85 22.53
C PHE A 59 -4.54 -6.13 21.91
N SER A 60 -3.76 -6.91 22.67
CA SER A 60 -3.18 -8.16 22.21
C SER A 60 -4.20 -9.30 22.09
N SER A 61 -5.43 -9.15 22.64
CA SER A 61 -6.51 -10.12 22.44
C SER A 61 -7.27 -9.96 21.13
N LEU A 62 -7.06 -8.85 20.43
CA LEU A 62 -7.63 -8.59 19.11
C LEU A 62 -6.72 -9.17 18.03
N GLY A 63 -7.28 -9.76 17.00
CA GLY A 63 -6.53 -10.33 15.88
C GLY A 63 -6.03 -11.75 16.13
N ARG A 64 -4.93 -12.11 15.47
CA ARG A 64 -4.34 -13.45 15.52
C ARG A 64 -3.03 -13.44 16.31
N GLU A 65 -2.64 -14.60 16.83
CA GLU A 65 -1.33 -14.77 17.46
C GLU A 65 -0.21 -14.24 16.56
N LYS A 66 0.72 -13.45 17.11
CA LYS A 66 1.80 -12.72 16.44
C LYS A 66 1.36 -11.60 15.49
N ASN A 67 0.08 -11.51 15.17
CA ASN A 67 -0.51 -10.46 14.34
C ASN A 67 -1.72 -9.87 15.08
N THR A 68 -1.45 -9.22 16.22
CA THR A 68 -2.49 -8.70 17.12
C THR A 68 -2.79 -7.23 16.87
N GLY A 69 -3.95 -6.79 17.37
CA GLY A 69 -4.41 -5.43 17.27
C GLY A 69 -5.42 -5.19 16.15
N THR A 70 -5.68 -3.93 15.87
CA THR A 70 -6.57 -3.47 14.81
C THR A 70 -5.79 -2.80 13.69
N LYS A 71 -6.41 -2.71 12.52
CA LYS A 71 -5.87 -2.04 11.34
C LYS A 71 -6.98 -1.30 10.61
N ILE A 72 -6.66 -0.12 10.07
CA ILE A 72 -7.55 0.58 9.14
C ILE A 72 -7.31 0.04 7.73
N TYR A 73 -8.36 -0.50 7.12
CA TYR A 73 -8.36 -0.96 5.74
C TYR A 73 -9.05 0.06 4.85
N CYS A 74 -8.35 0.53 3.82
CA CYS A 74 -8.87 1.49 2.85
C CYS A 74 -9.24 0.74 1.57
N ILE A 75 -10.53 0.47 1.36
CA ILE A 75 -11.02 -0.40 0.27
C ILE A 75 -11.51 0.45 -0.89
N SER A 76 -10.95 0.21 -2.07
CA SER A 76 -11.26 0.95 -3.30
C SER A 76 -11.15 0.08 -4.55
N GLY A 77 -11.25 0.70 -5.72
CA GLY A 77 -11.25 0.01 -7.01
C GLY A 77 -12.66 -0.39 -7.43
N ASN A 78 -12.82 -1.59 -8.00
CA ASN A 78 -14.09 -2.06 -8.53
C ASN A 78 -14.97 -2.71 -7.44
N VAL A 79 -15.32 -1.94 -6.42
CA VAL A 79 -16.26 -2.29 -5.34
C VAL A 79 -17.50 -1.40 -5.40
N ASN A 80 -18.62 -1.88 -4.86
CA ASN A 80 -19.87 -1.13 -4.89
C ASN A 80 -19.83 0.12 -3.99
N ASN A 81 -19.20 0.02 -2.81
CA ASN A 81 -19.10 1.11 -1.83
C ASN A 81 -17.66 1.25 -1.32
N PRO A 82 -16.79 2.04 -1.99
CA PRO A 82 -15.45 2.32 -1.46
C PRO A 82 -15.52 2.91 -0.06
N CYS A 83 -14.71 2.40 0.87
CA CYS A 83 -14.79 2.80 2.27
C CYS A 83 -13.47 2.61 3.03
N ASN A 84 -13.37 3.24 4.18
CA ASN A 84 -12.34 2.98 5.18
C ASN A 84 -13.00 2.30 6.38
N VAL A 85 -12.44 1.19 6.83
CA VAL A 85 -12.97 0.43 7.97
C VAL A 85 -11.85 0.03 8.92
N GLU A 86 -12.12 0.02 10.21
CA GLU A 86 -11.24 -0.55 11.22
C GLU A 86 -11.72 -1.96 11.55
N GLU A 87 -10.82 -2.91 11.43
CA GLU A 87 -11.06 -4.32 11.76
C GLU A 87 -9.86 -4.94 12.48
N GLU A 88 -10.08 -6.07 13.10
CA GLU A 88 -9.00 -6.85 13.72
C GLU A 88 -8.03 -7.40 12.65
N MET A 89 -6.76 -7.50 13.04
CA MET A 89 -5.75 -8.15 12.19
C MET A 89 -6.13 -9.60 11.93
N GLY A 90 -5.97 -10.03 10.67
CA GLY A 90 -6.30 -11.39 10.24
C GLY A 90 -7.76 -11.60 9.82
N VAL A 91 -8.53 -10.52 9.66
CA VAL A 91 -9.85 -10.59 9.01
C VAL A 91 -9.71 -11.15 7.58
N PRO A 92 -10.63 -12.02 7.10
CA PRO A 92 -10.60 -12.48 5.72
C PRO A 92 -10.73 -11.33 4.72
N LEU A 93 -9.91 -11.32 3.66
CA LEU A 93 -9.99 -10.30 2.61
C LEU A 93 -11.38 -10.26 1.97
N LYS A 94 -11.99 -11.43 1.76
CA LYS A 94 -13.34 -11.53 1.22
C LYS A 94 -14.37 -10.82 2.09
N ASP A 95 -14.28 -10.97 3.41
CA ASP A 95 -15.18 -10.30 4.35
C ASP A 95 -15.06 -8.77 4.28
N LEU A 96 -13.84 -8.25 4.16
CA LEU A 96 -13.61 -6.82 3.98
C LEU A 96 -14.30 -6.30 2.72
N ILE A 97 -14.18 -7.03 1.61
CA ILE A 97 -14.77 -6.61 0.33
C ILE A 97 -16.29 -6.79 0.33
N GLU A 98 -16.79 -7.96 0.75
CA GLU A 98 -18.21 -8.29 0.68
C GLU A 98 -19.05 -7.57 1.74
N LYS A 99 -18.60 -7.58 3.00
CA LYS A 99 -19.40 -7.02 4.12
C LYS A 99 -19.31 -5.50 4.21
N HIS A 100 -18.11 -4.93 4.04
CA HIS A 100 -17.90 -3.50 4.22
C HIS A 100 -18.00 -2.71 2.92
N ALA A 101 -17.41 -3.19 1.85
CA ALA A 101 -17.41 -2.49 0.57
C ALA A 101 -18.57 -2.88 -0.37
N GLY A 102 -19.55 -3.65 0.13
CA GLY A 102 -20.73 -4.03 -0.64
C GLY A 102 -20.47 -4.99 -1.80
N GLY A 103 -19.31 -5.66 -1.79
CA GLY A 103 -18.90 -6.63 -2.80
C GLY A 103 -18.24 -6.03 -4.04
N VAL A 104 -17.74 -6.91 -4.88
CA VAL A 104 -17.13 -6.59 -6.18
C VAL A 104 -18.23 -6.16 -7.17
N VAL A 105 -17.96 -5.14 -7.97
CA VAL A 105 -18.87 -4.74 -9.07
C VAL A 105 -19.04 -5.92 -10.04
N GLY A 106 -20.27 -6.37 -10.19
CA GLY A 106 -20.59 -7.57 -10.98
C GLY A 106 -20.49 -8.88 -10.19
N GLY A 107 -20.34 -8.82 -8.86
CA GLY A 107 -20.27 -9.95 -7.94
C GLY A 107 -18.88 -10.55 -7.80
N TRP A 108 -18.70 -11.44 -6.80
CA TRP A 108 -17.41 -12.05 -6.48
C TRP A 108 -16.80 -12.84 -7.64
N ASP A 109 -17.62 -13.46 -8.48
CA ASP A 109 -17.15 -14.18 -9.66
C ASP A 109 -16.53 -13.29 -10.72
N ASN A 110 -16.82 -11.98 -10.68
CA ASN A 110 -16.21 -10.99 -11.55
C ASN A 110 -14.85 -10.48 -11.02
N LEU A 111 -14.39 -10.94 -9.84
CA LEU A 111 -13.07 -10.57 -9.32
C LEU A 111 -11.96 -11.12 -10.24
N LYS A 112 -10.98 -10.27 -10.57
CA LYS A 112 -9.76 -10.65 -11.31
C LYS A 112 -8.57 -10.75 -10.37
N ALA A 113 -8.29 -9.67 -9.64
CA ALA A 113 -7.15 -9.56 -8.74
C ALA A 113 -7.37 -8.48 -7.67
N VAL A 114 -6.57 -8.52 -6.61
CA VAL A 114 -6.56 -7.49 -5.55
C VAL A 114 -5.13 -7.06 -5.24
N ILE A 115 -4.92 -5.77 -5.09
CA ILE A 115 -3.73 -5.23 -4.42
C ILE A 115 -4.08 -5.12 -2.93
N PRO A 116 -3.42 -5.86 -2.02
CA PRO A 116 -3.87 -5.92 -0.62
C PRO A 116 -3.34 -4.79 0.26
N GLY A 117 -2.22 -4.18 -0.11
CA GLY A 117 -1.48 -3.29 0.80
C GLY A 117 -0.92 -2.02 0.17
N GLY A 118 -1.62 -1.46 -0.80
CA GLY A 118 -1.17 -0.30 -1.57
C GLY A 118 -0.42 -0.69 -2.83
N SER A 119 -0.26 0.26 -3.74
CA SER A 119 0.23 0.04 -5.10
C SER A 119 1.66 -0.51 -5.21
N SER A 120 2.43 -0.51 -4.12
CA SER A 120 3.78 -1.09 -4.06
C SER A 120 3.79 -2.59 -3.74
N MET A 121 2.63 -3.18 -3.40
CA MET A 121 2.52 -4.59 -3.06
C MET A 121 2.12 -5.42 -4.27
N PRO A 122 2.68 -6.65 -4.43
CA PRO A 122 2.27 -7.58 -5.48
C PRO A 122 0.78 -7.90 -5.45
N LEU A 123 0.21 -8.08 -6.63
CA LEU A 123 -1.17 -8.48 -6.84
C LEU A 123 -1.45 -9.88 -6.31
N LEU A 124 -2.62 -10.06 -5.71
CA LEU A 124 -3.19 -11.37 -5.36
C LEU A 124 -4.15 -11.80 -6.47
N PRO A 125 -3.99 -12.98 -7.06
CA PRO A 125 -4.97 -13.54 -7.98
C PRO A 125 -6.23 -13.98 -7.21
N ARG A 126 -7.34 -14.12 -7.92
CA ARG A 126 -8.64 -14.42 -7.32
C ARG A 126 -8.62 -15.62 -6.38
N GLU A 127 -7.96 -16.69 -6.77
CA GLU A 127 -7.92 -17.96 -6.03
C GLU A 127 -7.35 -17.77 -4.62
N VAL A 128 -6.37 -16.90 -4.48
CA VAL A 128 -5.78 -16.54 -3.17
C VAL A 128 -6.74 -15.67 -2.37
N CYS A 129 -7.47 -14.77 -3.04
CA CYS A 129 -8.40 -13.84 -2.38
C CYS A 129 -9.56 -14.54 -1.67
N ASP A 130 -9.90 -15.78 -2.06
CA ASP A 130 -10.98 -16.55 -1.44
C ASP A 130 -10.68 -16.93 0.02
N THR A 131 -9.40 -17.08 0.38
CA THR A 131 -9.00 -17.68 1.68
C THR A 131 -8.00 -16.86 2.48
N ILE A 132 -7.33 -15.89 1.87
CA ILE A 132 -6.28 -15.11 2.53
C ILE A 132 -6.84 -14.30 3.70
N LYS A 133 -6.10 -14.29 4.79
CA LYS A 133 -6.32 -13.42 5.93
C LYS A 133 -5.44 -12.18 5.84
N MET A 134 -5.98 -11.05 6.24
CA MET A 134 -5.30 -9.76 6.14
C MET A 134 -4.46 -9.51 7.39
N ASP A 135 -3.29 -10.15 7.41
CA ASP A 135 -2.23 -9.96 8.41
C ASP A 135 -0.84 -10.05 7.74
N PHE A 136 0.20 -9.73 8.50
CA PHE A 136 1.56 -9.69 7.96
C PHE A 136 2.04 -11.06 7.49
N ASP A 137 1.85 -12.10 8.31
CA ASP A 137 2.36 -13.45 8.02
C ASP A 137 1.65 -14.05 6.81
N ALA A 138 0.31 -14.00 6.77
CA ALA A 138 -0.47 -14.52 5.65
C ALA A 138 -0.16 -13.79 4.33
N CYS A 139 0.07 -12.47 4.37
CA CYS A 139 0.48 -11.72 3.17
C CYS A 139 1.87 -12.17 2.68
N VAL A 140 2.84 -12.34 3.59
CA VAL A 140 4.20 -12.80 3.23
C VAL A 140 4.17 -14.23 2.67
N GLU A 141 3.40 -15.15 3.26
CA GLU A 141 3.22 -16.52 2.77
C GLU A 141 2.68 -16.54 1.33
N ASN A 142 1.82 -15.57 0.99
CA ASN A 142 1.27 -15.40 -0.36
C ASN A 142 2.11 -14.48 -1.25
N LYS A 143 3.38 -14.24 -0.93
CA LYS A 143 4.37 -13.46 -1.71
C LYS A 143 3.92 -12.02 -1.98
N THR A 144 3.19 -11.43 -1.06
CA THR A 144 2.78 -10.03 -1.06
C THR A 144 3.06 -9.39 0.29
N GLY A 145 2.47 -8.25 0.59
CA GLY A 145 2.61 -7.58 1.88
C GLY A 145 1.35 -6.83 2.29
N LEU A 146 1.10 -6.74 3.60
CA LEU A 146 0.00 -5.96 4.14
C LEU A 146 0.19 -4.45 3.87
N GLY A 147 1.45 -3.99 3.81
CA GLY A 147 1.82 -2.61 3.46
C GLY A 147 1.00 -1.57 4.22
N THR A 148 0.33 -0.70 3.47
CA THR A 148 -0.54 0.35 4.02
C THR A 148 -1.99 -0.12 4.29
N ALA A 149 -2.32 -1.39 4.04
CA ALA A 149 -3.69 -1.91 4.01
C ALA A 149 -4.63 -1.14 3.04
N GLY A 150 -4.05 -0.52 2.02
CA GLY A 150 -4.76 0.09 0.91
C GLY A 150 -5.18 -0.97 -0.09
N ILE A 151 -6.42 -1.43 0.00
CA ILE A 151 -6.96 -2.52 -0.82
C ILE A 151 -7.51 -1.93 -2.11
N VAL A 152 -7.02 -2.42 -3.25
CA VAL A 152 -7.53 -2.03 -4.58
C VAL A 152 -8.06 -3.27 -5.28
N VAL A 153 -9.36 -3.31 -5.50
CA VAL A 153 -10.06 -4.42 -6.17
C VAL A 153 -10.10 -4.18 -7.67
N ILE A 154 -9.70 -5.19 -8.44
CA ILE A 154 -9.70 -5.18 -9.91
C ILE A 154 -10.62 -6.29 -10.40
N ASN A 155 -11.66 -5.94 -11.14
CA ASN A 155 -12.59 -6.90 -11.71
C ASN A 155 -12.18 -7.34 -13.13
N LYS A 156 -12.89 -8.31 -13.70
CA LYS A 156 -12.58 -8.88 -15.03
C LYS A 156 -12.79 -7.89 -16.18
N ASP A 157 -13.59 -6.84 -15.97
CA ASP A 157 -13.85 -5.82 -16.98
C ASP A 157 -12.64 -4.88 -17.19
N GLN A 158 -11.69 -4.90 -16.25
CA GLN A 158 -10.49 -4.06 -16.32
C GLN A 158 -9.34 -4.77 -17.05
N ASP A 159 -8.67 -4.01 -17.89
CA ASP A 159 -7.38 -4.40 -18.47
C ASP A 159 -6.28 -4.21 -17.44
N ILE A 160 -5.60 -5.29 -17.06
CA ILE A 160 -4.55 -5.26 -16.03
C ILE A 160 -3.36 -4.40 -16.44
N ILE A 161 -3.02 -4.37 -17.74
CA ILE A 161 -1.90 -3.55 -18.26
C ILE A 161 -2.25 -2.07 -18.13
N LYS A 162 -3.48 -1.67 -18.41
CA LYS A 162 -3.94 -0.29 -18.19
C LYS A 162 -3.92 0.10 -16.71
N CYS A 163 -4.28 -0.83 -15.81
CA CYS A 163 -4.17 -0.62 -14.37
C CYS A 163 -2.70 -0.38 -13.96
N MET A 164 -1.77 -1.21 -14.46
CA MET A 164 -0.34 -1.06 -14.20
C MET A 164 0.21 0.25 -14.79
N ALA A 165 -0.19 0.63 -15.99
CA ALA A 165 0.20 1.90 -16.61
C ALA A 165 -0.27 3.10 -15.76
N ARG A 166 -1.48 3.03 -15.20
CA ARG A 166 -2.01 4.06 -14.29
C ARG A 166 -1.19 4.21 -13.03
N ILE A 167 -0.77 3.07 -12.43
CA ILE A 167 0.11 3.06 -11.25
C ILE A 167 1.50 3.61 -11.59
N ALA A 168 2.09 3.17 -12.70
CA ALA A 168 3.39 3.67 -13.15
C ALA A 168 3.38 5.18 -13.42
N ARG A 169 2.30 5.71 -13.99
CA ARG A 169 2.09 7.15 -14.15
C ARG A 169 2.06 7.89 -12.81
N PHE A 170 1.41 7.32 -11.81
CA PHE A 170 1.40 7.87 -10.46
C PHE A 170 2.83 7.93 -9.89
N TYR A 171 3.60 6.86 -9.95
CA TYR A 171 4.99 6.85 -9.47
C TYR A 171 5.90 7.82 -10.22
N LYS A 172 5.71 7.96 -11.54
CA LYS A 172 6.43 8.98 -12.30
C LYS A 172 6.11 10.39 -11.80
N HIS A 173 4.84 10.68 -11.52
CA HIS A 173 4.40 12.00 -11.05
C HIS A 173 4.91 12.31 -9.64
N GLU A 174 4.87 11.32 -8.75
CA GLU A 174 5.22 11.48 -7.33
C GLU A 174 6.71 11.27 -7.01
N SER A 175 7.52 10.87 -8.00
CA SER A 175 8.96 10.74 -7.82
C SER A 175 9.57 12.05 -7.32
N CYS A 176 10.32 12.01 -6.22
CA CYS A 176 11.04 13.18 -5.70
C CYS A 176 12.20 13.62 -6.61
N GLY A 177 12.61 12.78 -7.57
CA GLY A 177 13.66 13.04 -8.53
C GLY A 177 15.09 12.91 -8.00
N GLN A 178 15.29 12.40 -6.79
CA GLN A 178 16.63 12.29 -6.18
C GLN A 178 17.49 11.24 -6.88
N CYS A 179 16.99 10.01 -7.00
CA CYS A 179 17.75 8.91 -7.61
C CYS A 179 17.42 8.75 -9.09
N THR A 180 18.45 8.57 -9.92
CA THR A 180 18.31 8.46 -11.38
C THR A 180 17.40 7.30 -11.80
N PRO A 181 17.47 6.07 -11.26
CA PRO A 181 16.59 4.97 -11.67
C PRO A 181 15.10 5.29 -11.46
N CYS A 182 14.73 5.93 -10.38
CA CYS A 182 13.35 6.34 -10.13
C CYS A 182 12.96 7.56 -10.99
N ARG A 183 13.79 8.59 -11.03
CA ARG A 183 13.52 9.83 -11.78
C ARG A 183 13.26 9.57 -13.26
N GLU A 184 14.09 8.74 -13.89
CA GLU A 184 13.99 8.45 -15.33
C GLU A 184 13.25 7.13 -15.61
N GLY A 185 13.57 6.07 -14.86
CA GLY A 185 13.05 4.72 -15.11
C GLY A 185 11.53 4.61 -14.87
N SER A 186 10.95 5.33 -13.90
CA SER A 186 9.50 5.33 -13.71
C SER A 186 8.75 5.90 -14.92
N GLY A 187 9.35 6.90 -15.59
CA GLY A 187 8.82 7.45 -16.83
C GLY A 187 8.93 6.50 -18.02
N TRP A 188 10.02 5.73 -18.08
CA TRP A 188 10.21 4.70 -19.12
C TRP A 188 9.22 3.55 -18.94
N MET A 189 9.08 3.03 -17.74
CA MET A 189 8.10 1.99 -17.42
C MET A 189 6.68 2.42 -17.77
N TRP A 190 6.29 3.64 -17.40
CA TRP A 190 4.96 4.16 -17.75
C TRP A 190 4.73 4.19 -19.26
N ARG A 191 5.67 4.75 -20.03
CA ARG A 191 5.54 4.82 -21.50
C ARG A 191 5.49 3.43 -22.14
N MET A 192 6.28 2.47 -21.64
CA MET A 192 6.25 1.09 -22.11
C MET A 192 4.89 0.44 -21.86
N LEU A 193 4.35 0.57 -20.64
CA LEU A 193 3.04 0.04 -20.29
C LEU A 193 1.90 0.68 -21.10
N GLU A 194 1.98 1.98 -21.40
CA GLU A 194 1.03 2.65 -22.30
C GLU A 194 1.08 2.07 -23.72
N ARG A 195 2.26 1.80 -24.26
CA ARG A 195 2.42 1.15 -25.57
C ARG A 195 1.91 -0.29 -25.55
N MET A 196 2.19 -1.04 -24.48
CA MET A 196 1.64 -2.38 -24.30
C MET A 196 0.10 -2.37 -24.30
N ALA A 197 -0.50 -1.43 -23.56
CA ALA A 197 -1.96 -1.30 -23.48
C ALA A 197 -2.61 -0.95 -24.82
N LYS A 198 -1.84 -0.35 -25.76
CA LYS A 198 -2.29 -0.05 -27.13
C LYS A 198 -1.95 -1.14 -28.15
N GLY A 199 -1.19 -2.18 -27.74
CA GLY A 199 -0.68 -3.19 -28.68
C GLY A 199 0.47 -2.72 -29.58
N GLU A 200 1.16 -1.64 -29.21
CA GLU A 200 2.24 -1.01 -29.97
C GLU A 200 3.64 -1.45 -29.51
N ALA A 201 3.75 -2.18 -28.38
CA ALA A 201 5.01 -2.68 -27.86
C ALA A 201 5.38 -4.02 -28.48
N THR A 202 6.66 -4.20 -28.83
CA THR A 202 7.20 -5.50 -29.23
C THR A 202 7.71 -6.27 -28.02
N ARG A 203 7.87 -7.60 -28.16
CA ARG A 203 8.41 -8.44 -27.09
C ARG A 203 9.83 -8.04 -26.71
N ASP A 204 10.67 -7.77 -27.70
CA ASP A 204 12.06 -7.38 -27.48
C ASP A 204 12.19 -6.07 -26.68
N GLU A 205 11.25 -5.13 -26.88
CA GLU A 205 11.22 -3.88 -26.13
C GLU A 205 10.79 -4.08 -24.66
N VAL A 206 9.98 -5.09 -24.39
CA VAL A 206 9.54 -5.43 -23.03
C VAL A 206 10.63 -6.19 -22.26
N ASP A 207 11.41 -7.01 -22.98
CA ASP A 207 12.48 -7.83 -22.42
C ASP A 207 13.80 -7.02 -22.20
N MET A 208 13.91 -5.79 -22.73
CA MET A 208 15.05 -4.87 -22.61
C MET A 208 15.08 -4.13 -21.25
#